data_ddd60f880ade85a1486f8a93485ffa3b
#
_entry.id   ddd60f880ade85a1486f8a93485ffa3b
#
_cell.length_a   1.000
_cell.length_b   1.000
_cell.length_c   1.000
_cell.angle_alpha   90.00
_cell.angle_beta   90.00
_cell.angle_gamma   90.00
#
_symmetry.space_group_name_H-M   'P 1'
#
loop_
_entity.id
_entity.type
_entity.pdbx_description
1 polymer ?
#
loop_
_entity_poly.entity_id
_entity_poly.type
_entity_poly.pdbx_seq_one_letter_code
_entity_poly.pdbx_strand_id
1 'polypeptide(L)'
;SNAVTLYGENERLRAENEELLAWRAKAMEYERRIAAFESILNISYTPIAGVTAASVIADTAGPFSRAVIVNAGAKQGVRKGDAALDRFGLVGRVIAVGQASSRVLLLTDTTSHVPVIIEPGGVRAILSGDAGGQALIQFVPPGETLSDGAGIVTSGDGGVLPPGLPVGVVRLRPDGSAIAA
;
A
#
# COMPACT_ATOMS: atom_id res chain seq x y z
N SER A 1 15.03 -44.49 -5.29
CA SER A 1 15.25 -43.05 -5.03
C SER A 1 14.01 -42.23 -5.20
N ASN A 2 13.19 -42.42 -6.26
CA ASN A 2 12.01 -41.61 -6.52
C ASN A 2 10.90 -41.72 -5.43
N ALA A 3 10.71 -42.89 -4.81
CA ALA A 3 9.67 -43.09 -3.81
C ALA A 3 9.95 -42.29 -2.49
N VAL A 4 11.21 -42.18 -2.10
CA VAL A 4 11.62 -41.44 -0.89
C VAL A 4 11.45 -39.93 -1.10
N THR A 5 11.72 -39.44 -2.30
CA THR A 5 11.55 -38.04 -2.68
C THR A 5 10.07 -37.63 -2.70
N LEU A 6 9.22 -38.48 -3.28
CA LEU A 6 7.76 -38.32 -3.31
C LEU A 6 7.14 -38.34 -1.90
N TYR A 7 7.65 -39.17 -1.01
CA TYR A 7 7.18 -39.23 0.37
C TYR A 7 7.53 -37.93 1.12
N GLY A 8 8.77 -37.46 0.99
CA GLY A 8 9.20 -36.19 1.61
C GLY A 8 8.46 -34.97 1.08
N GLU A 9 8.16 -34.96 -0.22
CA GLU A 9 7.37 -33.88 -0.83
C GLU A 9 5.91 -33.90 -0.38
N ASN A 10 5.33 -35.08 -0.21
CA ASN A 10 3.98 -35.25 0.31
C ASN A 10 3.84 -34.79 1.77
N GLU A 11 4.83 -35.11 2.61
CA GLU A 11 4.91 -34.64 4.00
C GLU A 11 5.01 -33.11 4.05
N ARG A 12 5.88 -32.52 3.23
CA ARG A 12 6.03 -31.07 3.15
C ARG A 12 4.73 -30.39 2.70
N LEU A 13 4.09 -30.90 1.65
CA LEU A 13 2.83 -30.35 1.15
C LEU A 13 1.69 -30.48 2.18
N ARG A 14 1.67 -31.54 2.96
CA ARG A 14 0.71 -31.68 4.06
C ARG A 14 0.93 -30.65 5.14
N ALA A 15 2.18 -30.45 5.58
CA ALA A 15 2.51 -29.43 6.58
C ALA A 15 2.17 -28.02 6.09
N GLU A 16 2.51 -27.69 4.85
CA GLU A 16 2.16 -26.41 4.22
C GLU A 16 0.63 -26.22 4.11
N ASN A 17 -0.11 -27.27 3.78
CA ASN A 17 -1.57 -27.23 3.72
C ASN A 17 -2.19 -27.01 5.10
N GLU A 18 -1.68 -27.66 6.14
CA GLU A 18 -2.12 -27.42 7.52
C GLU A 18 -1.86 -25.98 7.97
N GLU A 19 -0.70 -25.43 7.63
CA GLU A 19 -0.36 -24.04 7.94
C GLU A 19 -1.28 -23.07 7.20
N LEU A 20 -1.53 -23.28 5.92
CA LEU A 20 -2.46 -22.47 5.11
C LEU A 20 -3.89 -22.54 5.65
N LEU A 21 -4.35 -23.70 6.10
CA LEU A 21 -5.66 -23.84 6.72
C LEU A 21 -5.76 -23.07 8.05
N ALA A 22 -4.69 -23.07 8.86
CA ALA A 22 -4.62 -22.30 10.09
C ALA A 22 -4.65 -20.79 9.82
N TRP A 23 -3.91 -20.31 8.83
CA TRP A 23 -3.95 -18.92 8.39
C TRP A 23 -5.32 -18.51 7.86
N ARG A 24 -5.96 -19.38 7.07
CA ARG A 24 -7.31 -19.15 6.57
C ARG A 24 -8.33 -19.02 7.70
N ALA A 25 -8.25 -19.89 8.71
CA ALA A 25 -9.11 -19.81 9.87
C ALA A 25 -8.95 -18.50 10.65
N LYS A 26 -7.70 -18.04 10.84
CA LYS A 26 -7.40 -16.74 11.45
C LYS A 26 -7.96 -15.57 10.64
N ALA A 27 -7.77 -15.58 9.33
CA ALA A 27 -8.30 -14.54 8.45
C ALA A 27 -9.84 -14.45 8.56
N MET A 28 -10.54 -15.58 8.54
CA MET A 28 -11.98 -15.63 8.70
C MET A 28 -12.45 -15.17 10.09
N GLU A 29 -11.65 -15.37 11.13
CA GLU A 29 -11.95 -14.86 12.47
C GLU A 29 -11.83 -13.34 12.50
N TYR A 30 -10.78 -12.77 11.92
CA TYR A 30 -10.60 -11.32 11.85
C TYR A 30 -11.69 -10.65 11.01
N GLU A 31 -12.08 -11.23 9.87
CA GLU A 31 -13.18 -10.72 9.06
C GLU A 31 -14.49 -10.67 9.87
N ARG A 32 -14.78 -11.71 10.65
CA ARG A 32 -15.96 -11.72 11.52
C ARG A 32 -15.89 -10.67 12.62
N ARG A 33 -14.73 -10.44 13.22
CA ARG A 33 -14.53 -9.38 14.22
C ARG A 33 -14.73 -8.00 13.61
N ILE A 34 -14.15 -7.75 12.44
CA ILE A 34 -14.32 -6.48 11.72
C ILE A 34 -15.80 -6.25 11.43
N ALA A 35 -16.50 -7.21 10.85
CA ALA A 35 -17.92 -7.11 10.55
C ALA A 35 -18.78 -6.84 11.82
N ALA A 36 -18.42 -7.44 12.96
CA ALA A 36 -19.07 -7.17 14.22
C ALA A 36 -18.85 -5.74 14.72
N PHE A 37 -17.61 -5.22 14.61
CA PHE A 37 -17.32 -3.84 14.98
C PHE A 37 -18.00 -2.83 14.06
N GLU A 38 -18.02 -3.08 12.76
CA GLU A 38 -18.72 -2.26 11.77
C GLU A 38 -20.22 -2.19 12.05
N SER A 39 -20.83 -3.33 12.41
CA SER A 39 -22.23 -3.39 12.81
C SER A 39 -22.53 -2.57 14.07
N ILE A 40 -21.63 -2.59 15.06
CA ILE A 40 -21.77 -1.80 16.31
C ILE A 40 -21.62 -0.31 16.04
N LEU A 41 -20.67 0.07 15.18
CA LEU A 41 -20.37 1.47 14.87
C LEU A 41 -21.27 2.06 13.78
N ASN A 42 -22.15 1.25 13.19
CA ASN A 42 -23.02 1.65 12.07
C ASN A 42 -22.25 2.26 10.89
N ILE A 43 -21.01 1.83 10.70
CA ILE A 43 -20.14 2.24 9.61
C ILE A 43 -20.31 1.26 8.45
N SER A 44 -20.87 1.73 7.34
CA SER A 44 -20.90 0.96 6.10
C SER A 44 -19.51 1.01 5.45
N TYR A 45 -18.75 -0.06 5.60
CA TYR A 45 -17.56 -0.27 4.78
C TYR A 45 -18.01 -0.60 3.35
N THR A 46 -17.76 0.31 2.44
CA THR A 46 -17.90 -0.01 1.02
C THR A 46 -16.68 -0.84 0.61
N PRO A 47 -16.84 -2.12 0.25
CA PRO A 47 -15.73 -2.89 -0.30
C PRO A 47 -15.13 -2.09 -1.46
N ILE A 48 -13.82 -2.09 -1.61
CA ILE A 48 -13.15 -1.50 -2.77
C ILE A 48 -13.62 -2.26 -4.01
N ALA A 49 -14.74 -1.81 -4.56
CA ALA A 49 -15.27 -2.34 -5.80
C ALA A 49 -14.38 -1.81 -6.93
N GLY A 50 -13.74 -2.73 -7.64
CA GLY A 50 -13.03 -2.43 -8.86
C GLY A 50 -11.51 -2.31 -8.67
N VAL A 51 -10.84 -3.45 -8.48
CA VAL A 51 -9.39 -3.54 -8.69
C VAL A 51 -9.15 -3.85 -10.16
N THR A 52 -8.42 -2.99 -10.85
CA THR A 52 -7.98 -3.21 -12.22
C THR A 52 -6.49 -3.52 -12.21
N ALA A 53 -6.12 -4.68 -12.74
CA ALA A 53 -4.73 -5.03 -12.95
C ALA A 53 -4.16 -4.25 -14.14
N ALA A 54 -2.98 -3.66 -13.96
CA ALA A 54 -2.30 -2.90 -14.99
C ALA A 54 -0.79 -3.16 -14.95
N SER A 55 -0.15 -2.99 -16.10
CA SER A 55 1.30 -3.07 -16.23
C SER A 55 1.87 -1.69 -16.57
N VAL A 56 3.04 -1.38 -16.03
CA VAL A 56 3.78 -0.19 -16.42
C VAL A 56 4.31 -0.39 -17.85
N ILE A 57 3.96 0.54 -18.73
CA ILE A 57 4.36 0.50 -20.15
C ILE A 57 5.35 1.59 -20.49
N ALA A 58 5.48 2.63 -19.68
CA ALA A 58 6.48 3.67 -19.85
C ALA A 58 6.81 4.32 -18.50
N ASP A 59 8.05 4.69 -18.34
CA ASP A 59 8.55 5.51 -17.26
C ASP A 59 8.76 6.94 -17.80
N THR A 60 8.10 7.90 -17.18
CA THR A 60 8.25 9.32 -17.53
C THR A 60 9.14 10.04 -16.53
N ALA A 61 10.04 9.31 -15.85
CA ALA A 61 10.95 9.86 -14.88
C ALA A 61 11.87 10.87 -15.51
N GLY A 62 11.54 12.13 -15.34
CA GLY A 62 12.43 13.26 -15.57
C GLY A 62 13.11 13.67 -14.27
N PRO A 63 14.07 14.62 -14.33
CA PRO A 63 14.76 15.09 -13.13
C PRO A 63 13.81 15.76 -12.10
N PHE A 64 12.62 16.17 -12.54
CA PHE A 64 11.65 16.90 -11.71
C PHE A 64 10.29 16.23 -11.57
N SER A 65 10.04 15.13 -12.28
CA SER A 65 8.74 14.43 -12.24
C SER A 65 8.96 12.93 -12.30
N ARG A 66 8.39 12.23 -11.33
CA ARG A 66 8.42 10.77 -11.24
C ARG A 66 7.00 10.22 -11.42
N ALA A 67 6.70 9.88 -12.64
CA ALA A 67 5.42 9.28 -12.98
C ALA A 67 5.64 8.09 -13.91
N VAL A 68 4.71 7.18 -13.92
CA VAL A 68 4.69 6.04 -14.84
C VAL A 68 3.37 6.02 -15.61
N ILE A 69 3.41 5.43 -16.81
CA ILE A 69 2.22 5.16 -17.59
C ILE A 69 1.88 3.69 -17.48
N VAL A 70 0.62 3.41 -17.18
CA VAL A 70 0.08 2.06 -17.09
C VAL A 70 -0.91 1.79 -18.22
N ASN A 71 -1.04 0.53 -18.63
CA ASN A 71 -1.91 0.08 -19.74
C ASN A 71 -3.36 -0.14 -19.31
N ALA A 72 -3.86 0.67 -18.39
CA ALA A 72 -5.27 0.68 -18.00
C ALA A 72 -5.79 2.12 -17.96
N GLY A 73 -6.98 2.35 -18.48
CA GLY A 73 -7.59 3.66 -18.56
C GLY A 73 -9.09 3.63 -18.29
N ALA A 74 -9.79 4.61 -18.80
CA ALA A 74 -11.25 4.76 -18.60
C ALA A 74 -12.04 3.51 -19.02
N LYS A 75 -11.60 2.81 -20.07
CA LYS A 75 -12.24 1.57 -20.53
C LYS A 75 -12.18 0.45 -19.49
N GLN A 76 -11.17 0.44 -18.63
CA GLN A 76 -11.01 -0.51 -17.53
C GLN A 76 -11.56 0.01 -16.19
N GLY A 77 -12.23 1.16 -16.20
CA GLY A 77 -12.84 1.78 -15.03
C GLY A 77 -11.88 2.60 -14.16
N VAL A 78 -10.66 2.89 -14.64
CA VAL A 78 -9.70 3.74 -13.93
C VAL A 78 -10.18 5.18 -13.92
N ARG A 79 -10.06 5.84 -12.77
CA ARG A 79 -10.43 7.24 -12.57
C ARG A 79 -9.25 8.03 -12.01
N LYS A 80 -9.27 9.33 -12.30
CA LYS A 80 -8.32 10.26 -11.67
C LYS A 80 -8.53 10.27 -10.15
N GLY A 81 -7.43 10.14 -9.41
CA GLY A 81 -7.43 10.04 -7.97
C GLY A 81 -7.34 8.60 -7.44
N ASP A 82 -7.52 7.58 -8.27
CA ASP A 82 -7.40 6.19 -7.85
C ASP A 82 -6.00 5.89 -7.31
N ALA A 83 -5.95 5.04 -6.30
CA ALA A 83 -4.70 4.54 -5.75
C ALA A 83 -4.09 3.48 -6.68
N ALA A 84 -2.79 3.55 -6.88
CA ALA A 84 -2.02 2.51 -7.54
C ALA A 84 -1.22 1.74 -6.48
N LEU A 85 -1.44 0.43 -6.41
CA LEU A 85 -0.78 -0.45 -5.45
C LEU A 85 0.00 -1.55 -6.17
N ASP A 86 1.06 -1.99 -5.55
CA ASP A 86 1.75 -3.23 -5.90
C ASP A 86 1.67 -4.23 -4.73
N ARG A 87 2.43 -5.31 -4.83
CA ARG A 87 2.48 -6.34 -3.78
C ARG A 87 3.04 -5.84 -2.43
N PHE A 88 3.71 -4.71 -2.40
CA PHE A 88 4.31 -4.14 -1.19
C PHE A 88 3.46 -3.03 -0.57
N GLY A 89 2.58 -2.41 -1.35
CA GLY A 89 1.71 -1.34 -0.88
C GLY A 89 1.47 -0.26 -1.92
N LEU A 90 1.17 0.94 -1.46
CA LEU A 90 0.88 2.09 -2.29
C LEU A 90 2.12 2.55 -3.06
N VAL A 91 1.99 2.61 -4.38
CA VAL A 91 3.03 3.08 -5.30
C VAL A 91 2.82 4.55 -5.67
N GLY A 92 1.57 4.95 -5.79
CA GLY A 92 1.23 6.29 -6.22
C GLY A 92 -0.26 6.50 -6.44
N ARG A 93 -0.58 7.55 -7.18
CA ARG A 93 -1.94 7.99 -7.44
C ARG A 93 -2.12 8.32 -8.91
N VAL A 94 -3.26 7.95 -9.48
CA VAL A 94 -3.62 8.30 -10.87
C VAL A 94 -3.87 9.80 -10.97
N ILE A 95 -3.11 10.47 -11.83
CA ILE A 95 -3.23 11.92 -12.06
C ILE A 95 -3.84 12.29 -13.41
N ALA A 96 -3.80 11.38 -14.38
CA ALA A 96 -4.41 11.58 -15.70
C ALA A 96 -4.89 10.23 -16.23
N VAL A 97 -6.03 10.24 -16.92
CA VAL A 97 -6.67 9.05 -17.46
C VAL A 97 -6.97 9.26 -18.93
N GLY A 98 -6.44 8.36 -19.77
CA GLY A 98 -6.80 8.21 -21.18
C GLY A 98 -7.78 7.04 -21.35
N GLN A 99 -8.11 6.72 -22.59
CA GLN A 99 -9.04 5.63 -22.90
C GLN A 99 -8.49 4.25 -22.50
N ALA A 100 -7.22 3.99 -22.81
CA ALA A 100 -6.57 2.69 -22.63
C ALA A 100 -5.31 2.76 -21.75
N SER A 101 -4.95 3.93 -21.25
CA SER A 101 -3.78 4.14 -20.41
C SER A 101 -4.03 5.24 -19.38
N SER A 102 -3.24 5.23 -18.32
CA SER A 102 -3.30 6.25 -17.28
C SER A 102 -1.90 6.62 -16.81
N ARG A 103 -1.75 7.84 -16.29
CA ARG A 103 -0.52 8.31 -15.66
C ARG A 103 -0.64 8.24 -14.15
N VAL A 104 0.32 7.57 -13.52
CA VAL A 104 0.42 7.42 -12.06
C VAL A 104 1.58 8.26 -11.56
N LEU A 105 1.29 9.20 -10.67
CA LEU A 105 2.30 9.97 -9.94
C LEU A 105 2.83 9.10 -8.79
N LEU A 106 4.13 8.88 -8.76
CA LEU A 106 4.76 8.05 -7.74
C LEU A 106 4.84 8.78 -6.39
N LEU A 107 4.85 8.03 -5.29
CA LEU A 107 5.06 8.57 -3.94
C LEU A 107 6.39 9.30 -3.79
N THR A 108 7.37 8.94 -4.60
CA THR A 108 8.72 9.51 -4.63
C THR A 108 8.83 10.79 -5.45
N ASP A 109 7.74 11.23 -6.09
CA ASP A 109 7.70 12.51 -6.80
C ASP A 109 7.68 13.68 -5.80
N THR A 110 8.45 14.73 -6.10
CA THR A 110 8.56 15.91 -5.22
C THR A 110 7.26 16.68 -5.03
N THR A 111 6.29 16.49 -5.92
CA THR A 111 4.95 17.08 -5.82
C THR A 111 3.94 16.14 -5.14
N SER A 112 4.35 14.92 -4.80
CA SER A 112 3.51 13.96 -4.10
C SER A 112 3.51 14.25 -2.61
N HIS A 113 2.30 14.46 -2.05
CA HIS A 113 2.08 14.64 -0.61
C HIS A 113 0.90 13.77 -0.21
N VAL A 114 1.16 12.74 0.58
CA VAL A 114 0.16 11.78 1.01
C VAL A 114 0.06 11.78 2.52
N PRO A 115 -1.11 12.14 3.08
CA PRO A 115 -1.35 12.03 4.51
C PRO A 115 -1.37 10.57 4.96
N VAL A 116 -0.58 10.25 5.97
CA VAL A 116 -0.39 8.90 6.49
C VAL A 116 -0.55 8.82 8.00
N ILE A 117 -0.78 7.63 8.49
CA ILE A 117 -0.76 7.26 9.91
C ILE A 117 0.31 6.19 10.09
N ILE A 118 1.12 6.34 11.13
CA ILE A 118 2.16 5.39 11.50
C ILE A 118 1.66 4.58 12.67
N GLU A 119 1.64 3.27 12.48
CA GLU A 119 1.11 2.31 13.44
C GLU A 119 2.24 1.59 14.19
N PRO A 120 2.04 1.23 15.49
CA PRO A 120 0.77 1.23 16.23
C PRO A 120 0.43 2.55 16.94
N GLY A 121 1.31 3.54 16.95
CA GLY A 121 1.14 4.78 17.73
C GLY A 121 0.04 5.72 17.21
N GLY A 122 -0.48 5.52 15.99
CA GLY A 122 -1.47 6.41 15.38
C GLY A 122 -0.90 7.79 15.03
N VAL A 123 0.42 7.91 14.87
CA VAL A 123 1.11 9.16 14.60
C VAL A 123 0.79 9.64 13.20
N ARG A 124 0.22 10.83 13.08
CA ARG A 124 -0.08 11.45 11.79
C ARG A 124 1.16 12.12 11.21
N ALA A 125 1.36 11.93 9.93
CA ALA A 125 2.46 12.53 9.19
C ALA A 125 2.07 12.75 7.71
N ILE A 126 2.94 13.42 6.97
CA ILE A 126 2.84 13.55 5.52
C ILE A 126 4.00 12.81 4.89
N LEU A 127 3.69 11.95 3.94
CA LEU A 127 4.69 11.31 3.10
C LEU A 127 4.92 12.19 1.87
N SER A 128 6.15 12.65 1.66
CA SER A 128 6.51 13.53 0.55
C SER A 128 7.71 12.97 -0.22
N GLY A 129 7.66 13.00 -1.52
CA GLY A 129 8.81 12.64 -2.35
C GLY A 129 9.93 13.65 -2.25
N ASP A 130 11.16 13.20 -2.39
CA ASP A 130 12.34 14.04 -2.42
C ASP A 130 13.06 14.02 -3.79
N ALA A 131 14.03 14.92 -3.97
CA ALA A 131 14.83 14.97 -5.20
C ALA A 131 15.69 13.71 -5.40
N GLY A 132 15.98 12.96 -4.34
CA GLY A 132 16.70 11.70 -4.37
C GLY A 132 15.86 10.49 -4.77
N GLY A 133 14.56 10.69 -4.92
CA GLY A 133 13.62 9.62 -5.29
C GLY A 133 13.23 8.72 -4.13
N GLN A 134 13.16 9.31 -2.96
CA GLN A 134 12.69 8.63 -1.75
C GLN A 134 11.44 9.31 -1.23
N ALA A 135 10.67 8.58 -0.45
CA ALA A 135 9.49 9.09 0.22
C ALA A 135 9.83 9.41 1.67
N LEU A 136 9.93 10.70 1.99
CA LEU A 136 10.25 11.22 3.32
C LEU A 136 8.98 11.33 4.17
N ILE A 137 9.10 10.97 5.44
CA ILE A 137 8.07 11.18 6.45
C ILE A 137 8.31 12.56 7.07
N GLN A 138 7.36 13.47 6.89
CA GLN A 138 7.45 14.86 7.32
C GLN A 138 6.26 15.25 8.20
N PHE A 139 6.36 16.38 8.89
CA PHE A 139 5.30 16.94 9.72
C PHE A 139 4.83 16.02 10.85
N VAL A 140 5.77 15.27 11.42
CA VAL A 140 5.51 14.49 12.65
C VAL A 140 5.30 15.49 13.80
N PRO A 141 4.22 15.34 14.61
CA PRO A 141 3.96 16.25 15.72
C PRO A 141 5.11 16.28 16.73
N PRO A 142 5.40 17.43 17.34
CA PRO A 142 6.43 17.53 18.38
C PRO A 142 6.15 16.59 19.54
N GLY A 143 7.17 15.87 20.01
CA GLY A 143 7.05 14.92 21.11
C GLY A 143 6.70 13.49 20.68
N GLU A 144 6.28 13.28 19.44
CA GLU A 144 6.09 11.95 18.89
C GLU A 144 7.41 11.35 18.40
N THR A 145 7.60 10.05 18.64
CA THR A 145 8.77 9.31 18.19
C THR A 145 8.36 8.22 17.21
N LEU A 146 9.11 8.11 16.13
CA LEU A 146 8.91 7.04 15.15
C LEU A 146 9.79 5.84 15.50
N SER A 147 9.22 4.65 15.41
CA SER A 147 9.95 3.40 15.57
C SER A 147 10.34 2.84 14.21
N ASP A 148 11.58 2.40 14.08
CA ASP A 148 12.04 1.70 12.88
C ASP A 148 11.22 0.42 12.66
N GLY A 149 10.75 0.20 11.44
CA GLY A 149 9.87 -0.93 11.12
C GLY A 149 8.39 -0.73 11.42
N ALA A 150 7.98 0.42 11.97
CA ALA A 150 6.56 0.73 12.17
C ALA A 150 5.81 0.77 10.83
N GLY A 151 4.58 0.25 10.82
CA GLY A 151 3.73 0.24 9.62
C GLY A 151 3.25 1.64 9.24
N ILE A 152 3.10 1.89 7.95
CA ILE A 152 2.58 3.14 7.41
C ILE A 152 1.33 2.83 6.61
N VAL A 153 0.23 3.51 6.91
CA VAL A 153 -1.02 3.42 6.16
C VAL A 153 -1.52 4.81 5.78
N THR A 154 -2.33 4.92 4.75
CA THR A 154 -2.97 6.19 4.38
C THR A 154 -3.97 6.61 5.45
N SER A 155 -4.04 7.91 5.75
CA SER A 155 -4.97 8.43 6.76
C SER A 155 -6.38 8.71 6.21
N GLY A 156 -6.50 8.93 4.91
CA GLY A 156 -7.74 9.41 4.28
C GLY A 156 -7.97 10.92 4.42
N ASP A 157 -7.08 11.63 5.10
CA ASP A 157 -7.19 13.07 5.26
C ASP A 157 -7.12 13.79 3.90
N GLY A 158 -7.89 14.87 3.76
CA GLY A 158 -7.96 15.62 2.51
C GLY A 158 -8.69 14.93 1.37
N GLY A 159 -9.21 13.71 1.56
CA GLY A 159 -9.96 12.98 0.53
C GLY A 159 -9.12 12.58 -0.70
N VAL A 160 -7.79 12.63 -0.60
CA VAL A 160 -6.88 12.34 -1.71
C VAL A 160 -6.84 10.84 -2.03
N LEU A 161 -6.82 10.02 -0.98
CA LEU A 161 -6.81 8.56 -1.05
C LEU A 161 -7.71 7.97 0.03
N PRO A 162 -8.27 6.77 -0.17
CA PRO A 162 -8.99 6.08 0.89
C PRO A 162 -8.09 5.83 2.10
N PRO A 163 -8.63 5.82 3.33
CA PRO A 163 -7.87 5.49 4.53
C PRO A 163 -7.51 4.00 4.58
N GLY A 164 -6.41 3.69 5.26
CA GLY A 164 -6.03 2.31 5.56
C GLY A 164 -5.31 1.55 4.45
N LEU A 165 -4.92 2.22 3.36
CA LEU A 165 -4.10 1.57 2.33
C LEU A 165 -2.67 1.39 2.87
N PRO A 166 -2.09 0.18 2.77
CA PRO A 166 -0.72 -0.05 3.18
C PRO A 166 0.24 0.76 2.29
N VAL A 167 1.21 1.42 2.90
CA VAL A 167 2.23 2.22 2.19
C VAL A 167 3.58 1.55 2.27
N GLY A 168 3.97 1.05 3.43
CA GLY A 168 5.27 0.44 3.70
C GLY A 168 5.61 0.50 5.17
N VAL A 169 6.88 0.57 5.49
CA VAL A 169 7.38 0.64 6.87
C VAL A 169 8.33 1.83 7.04
N VAL A 170 8.40 2.32 8.27
CA VAL A 170 9.34 3.39 8.65
C VAL A 170 10.77 2.85 8.64
N ARG A 171 11.67 3.59 8.00
CA ARG A 171 13.12 3.40 8.12
C ARG A 171 13.75 4.69 8.62
N LEU A 172 14.39 4.59 9.78
CA LEU A 172 15.13 5.69 10.36
C LEU A 172 16.53 5.76 9.73
N ARG A 173 16.95 6.97 9.40
CA ARG A 173 18.28 7.23 8.86
C ARG A 173 19.24 7.76 9.93
N PRO A 174 20.57 7.60 9.74
CA PRO A 174 21.57 8.13 10.66
C PRO A 174 21.53 9.65 10.85
N ASP A 175 20.99 10.39 9.86
CA ASP A 175 20.81 11.85 9.90
C ASP A 175 19.58 12.30 10.69
N GLY A 176 18.82 11.36 11.25
CA GLY A 176 17.59 11.60 12.00
C GLY A 176 16.34 11.75 11.13
N SER A 177 16.46 11.68 9.81
CA SER A 177 15.29 11.64 8.92
C SER A 177 14.64 10.25 8.90
N ALA A 178 13.35 10.21 8.58
CA ALA A 178 12.61 8.97 8.39
C ALA A 178 12.07 8.87 6.96
N ILE A 179 12.14 7.68 6.39
CA ILE A 179 11.61 7.36 5.06
C ILE A 179 10.61 6.22 5.14
N ALA A 180 9.75 6.11 4.12
CA ALA A 180 8.97 4.91 3.85
C ALA A 180 9.78 3.96 2.95
N ALA A 181 9.81 2.67 3.33
CA ALA A 181 10.47 1.61 2.58
C ALA A 181 9.51 0.45 2.31
#